data_d693d082f3510d8c4a67e39a71006c94
#
_entry.id   d693d082f3510d8c4a67e39a71006c94
#
_cell.length_a   1.000
_cell.length_b   1.000
_cell.length_c   1.000
_cell.angle_alpha   90.00
_cell.angle_beta   90.00
_cell.angle_gamma   90.00
#
_symmetry.space_group_name_H-M   'P 1'
#
loop_
_entity.id
_entity.type
_entity.pdbx_description
1 polymer ?
#
loop_
_entity_poly.entity_id
_entity_poly.type
_entity_poly.pdbx_seq_one_letter_code
_entity_poly.pdbx_strand_id
1 'polypeptide(L)'
;MHAHGLLMFVHLFGFVLWLGGGMASMVVGVTAKHFAPDERLAAYRATGKVQTRLVGPGALLVVLSGVILMMNSAYMQGGPPPGWLSLMMLFGIIAALVTLFVTMPAASRLARLELDPRGELPEAFQGLRKRMVIFATIAGTLGLLALISGTILRY
;
A
#
# COMPACT_ATOMS: atom_id res chain seq x y z
N MET A 1 -4.06 29.79 -3.32
CA MET A 1 -5.18 28.81 -3.26
C MET A 1 -4.97 27.60 -4.18
N HIS A 2 -4.41 27.74 -5.39
CA HIS A 2 -4.24 26.62 -6.34
C HIS A 2 -3.24 25.53 -5.87
N ALA A 3 -2.13 25.91 -5.22
CA ALA A 3 -1.11 24.95 -4.78
C ALA A 3 -1.62 23.96 -3.71
N HIS A 4 -2.43 24.44 -2.74
CA HIS A 4 -3.02 23.56 -1.71
C HIS A 4 -4.01 22.55 -2.32
N GLY A 5 -4.85 23.00 -3.27
CA GLY A 5 -5.79 22.11 -3.97
C GLY A 5 -5.06 21.05 -4.78
N LEU A 6 -3.97 21.42 -5.47
CA LEU A 6 -3.13 20.46 -6.22
C LEU A 6 -2.48 19.42 -5.29
N LEU A 7 -1.92 19.85 -4.16
CA LEU A 7 -1.33 18.94 -3.18
C LEU A 7 -2.36 17.98 -2.59
N MET A 8 -3.56 18.47 -2.29
CA MET A 8 -4.67 17.63 -1.81
C MET A 8 -5.09 16.61 -2.88
N PHE A 9 -5.16 17.04 -4.15
CA PHE A 9 -5.44 16.12 -5.26
C PHE A 9 -4.38 15.03 -5.36
N VAL A 10 -3.09 15.39 -5.32
CA VAL A 10 -1.97 14.43 -5.36
C VAL A 10 -2.05 13.44 -4.20
N HIS A 11 -2.39 13.93 -2.99
CA HIS A 11 -2.56 13.11 -1.80
C HIS A 11 -3.68 12.09 -1.98
N LEU A 12 -4.86 12.52 -2.39
CA LEU A 12 -6.01 11.64 -2.62
C LEU A 12 -5.77 10.68 -3.78
N PHE A 13 -5.18 11.15 -4.86
CA PHE A 13 -4.83 10.30 -6.00
C PHE A 13 -3.83 9.20 -5.62
N GLY A 14 -2.78 9.56 -4.87
CA GLY A 14 -1.84 8.60 -4.31
C GLY A 14 -2.54 7.55 -3.43
N PHE A 15 -3.51 7.98 -2.63
CA PHE A 15 -4.31 7.10 -1.78
C PHE A 15 -5.14 6.10 -2.59
N VAL A 16 -5.77 6.55 -3.68
CA VAL A 16 -6.52 5.69 -4.61
C VAL A 16 -5.60 4.65 -5.26
N LEU A 17 -4.41 5.06 -5.72
CA LEU A 17 -3.43 4.13 -6.31
C LEU A 17 -2.95 3.10 -5.29
N TRP A 18 -2.66 3.54 -4.07
CA TRP A 18 -2.13 2.68 -3.01
C TRP A 18 -3.18 1.67 -2.53
N LEU A 19 -4.34 2.12 -2.04
CA LEU A 19 -5.38 1.21 -1.55
C LEU A 19 -6.05 0.44 -2.68
N GLY A 20 -6.37 1.09 -3.79
CA GLY A 20 -6.99 0.43 -4.94
C GLY A 20 -6.10 -0.67 -5.53
N GLY A 21 -4.82 -0.38 -5.71
CA GLY A 21 -3.83 -1.38 -6.15
C GLY A 21 -3.65 -2.52 -5.13
N GLY A 22 -3.70 -2.21 -3.83
CA GLY A 22 -3.68 -3.19 -2.75
C GLY A 22 -4.89 -4.13 -2.78
N MET A 23 -6.10 -3.57 -2.92
CA MET A 23 -7.34 -4.35 -3.03
C MET A 23 -7.35 -5.22 -4.29
N ALA A 24 -6.94 -4.68 -5.44
CA ALA A 24 -6.82 -5.46 -6.68
C ALA A 24 -5.86 -6.64 -6.50
N SER A 25 -4.70 -6.42 -5.87
CA SER A 25 -3.73 -7.46 -5.55
C SER A 25 -4.31 -8.54 -4.62
N MET A 26 -5.16 -8.16 -3.67
CA MET A 26 -5.84 -9.09 -2.77
C MET A 26 -6.83 -9.99 -3.54
N VAL A 27 -7.64 -9.41 -4.42
CA VAL A 27 -8.59 -10.17 -5.27
C VAL A 27 -7.84 -11.19 -6.12
N VAL A 28 -6.76 -10.77 -6.81
CA VAL A 28 -5.91 -11.66 -7.60
C VAL A 28 -5.35 -12.78 -6.71
N GLY A 29 -4.85 -12.46 -5.52
CA GLY A 29 -4.29 -13.44 -4.59
C GLY A 29 -5.29 -14.48 -4.09
N VAL A 30 -6.57 -14.10 -3.93
CA VAL A 30 -7.66 -15.03 -3.55
C VAL A 30 -8.03 -15.93 -4.74
N THR A 31 -8.22 -15.34 -5.92
CA THR A 31 -8.61 -16.07 -7.13
C THR A 31 -7.52 -17.05 -7.58
N ALA A 32 -6.27 -16.63 -7.53
CA ALA A 32 -5.13 -17.44 -7.97
C ALA A 32 -4.88 -18.71 -7.14
N LYS A 33 -5.58 -18.91 -6.02
CA LYS A 33 -5.47 -20.15 -5.24
C LYS A 33 -5.96 -21.39 -6.03
N HIS A 34 -6.86 -21.18 -6.96
CA HIS A 34 -7.51 -22.24 -7.75
C HIS A 34 -6.84 -22.44 -9.12
N PHE A 35 -5.80 -21.66 -9.44
CA PHE A 35 -5.08 -21.73 -10.71
C PHE A 35 -4.01 -22.83 -10.71
N ALA A 36 -3.69 -23.34 -11.89
CA ALA A 36 -2.53 -24.19 -12.11
C ALA A 36 -1.23 -23.46 -11.69
N PRO A 37 -0.13 -24.19 -11.39
CA PRO A 37 1.09 -23.58 -10.88
C PRO A 37 1.67 -22.47 -11.75
N ASP A 38 1.69 -22.64 -13.07
CA ASP A 38 2.16 -21.67 -14.07
C ASP A 38 1.28 -20.42 -14.14
N GLU A 39 -0.04 -20.62 -14.20
CA GLU A 39 -1.02 -19.53 -14.17
C GLU A 39 -0.94 -18.74 -12.84
N ARG A 40 -0.74 -19.46 -11.74
CA ARG A 40 -0.56 -18.84 -10.41
C ARG A 40 0.67 -17.96 -10.37
N LEU A 41 1.81 -18.40 -10.89
CA LEU A 41 3.00 -17.56 -10.99
C LEU A 41 2.78 -16.37 -11.93
N ALA A 42 2.08 -16.55 -13.04
CA ALA A 42 1.74 -15.45 -13.95
C ALA A 42 0.88 -14.39 -13.23
N ALA A 43 -0.12 -14.80 -12.44
CA ALA A 43 -0.94 -13.90 -11.64
C ALA A 43 -0.11 -13.12 -10.60
N TYR A 44 0.82 -13.78 -9.92
CA TYR A 44 1.71 -13.10 -8.96
C TYR A 44 2.77 -12.22 -9.63
N ARG A 45 3.20 -12.51 -10.87
CA ARG A 45 4.01 -11.59 -11.68
C ARG A 45 3.24 -10.30 -12.00
N ALA A 46 1.96 -10.41 -12.37
CA ALA A 46 1.09 -9.25 -12.58
C ALA A 46 0.92 -8.45 -11.27
N THR A 47 0.64 -9.13 -10.16
CA THR A 47 0.57 -8.50 -8.83
C THR A 47 1.85 -7.76 -8.46
N GLY A 48 3.02 -8.33 -8.74
CA GLY A 48 4.31 -7.67 -8.52
C GLY A 48 4.46 -6.36 -9.31
N LYS A 49 3.97 -6.33 -10.56
CA LYS A 49 3.94 -5.09 -11.37
C LYS A 49 2.98 -4.06 -10.79
N VAL A 50 1.81 -4.47 -10.31
CA VAL A 50 0.86 -3.57 -9.62
C VAL A 50 1.49 -2.98 -8.35
N GLN A 51 2.14 -3.82 -7.54
CA GLN A 51 2.83 -3.37 -6.32
C GLN A 51 3.93 -2.33 -6.60
N THR A 52 4.75 -2.56 -7.62
CA THR A 52 5.87 -1.68 -7.93
C THR A 52 5.47 -0.42 -8.71
N ARG A 53 4.45 -0.47 -9.56
CA ARG A 53 4.08 0.63 -10.46
C ARG A 53 2.91 1.49 -9.95
N LEU A 54 2.07 0.97 -9.07
CA LEU A 54 0.89 1.67 -8.55
C LEU A 54 0.95 1.81 -7.03
N VAL A 55 1.07 0.71 -6.30
CA VAL A 55 0.99 0.70 -4.84
C VAL A 55 2.17 1.45 -4.21
N GLY A 56 3.40 1.14 -4.61
CA GLY A 56 4.61 1.80 -4.09
C GLY A 56 4.63 3.30 -4.37
N PRO A 57 4.53 3.75 -5.63
CA PRO A 57 4.41 5.17 -5.96
C PRO A 57 3.22 5.85 -5.28
N GLY A 58 2.06 5.19 -5.19
CA GLY A 58 0.90 5.71 -4.48
C GLY A 58 1.18 5.99 -3.01
N ALA A 59 1.81 5.04 -2.31
CA ALA A 59 2.20 5.21 -0.91
C ALA A 59 3.20 6.38 -0.72
N LEU A 60 4.18 6.52 -1.64
CA LEU A 60 5.12 7.65 -1.62
C LEU A 60 4.41 8.99 -1.84
N LEU A 61 3.50 9.06 -2.83
CA LEU A 61 2.72 10.27 -3.10
C LEU A 61 1.91 10.69 -1.88
N VAL A 62 1.25 9.74 -1.20
CA VAL A 62 0.48 10.02 0.02
C VAL A 62 1.37 10.60 1.12
N VAL A 63 2.49 9.95 1.41
CA VAL A 63 3.39 10.41 2.50
C VAL A 63 3.99 11.76 2.17
N LEU A 64 4.57 11.94 0.98
CA LEU A 64 5.24 13.18 0.61
C LEU A 64 4.26 14.37 0.56
N SER A 65 3.13 14.19 -0.12
CA SER A 65 2.10 15.24 -0.17
C SER A 65 1.48 15.52 1.19
N GLY A 66 1.27 14.49 2.02
CA GLY A 66 0.75 14.63 3.37
C GLY A 66 1.69 15.43 4.28
N VAL A 67 3.00 15.17 4.22
CA VAL A 67 4.01 15.95 4.95
C VAL A 67 4.01 17.42 4.49
N ILE A 68 3.99 17.67 3.17
CA ILE A 68 3.96 19.06 2.63
C ILE A 68 2.65 19.76 3.06
N LEU A 69 1.50 19.08 3.00
CA LEU A 69 0.22 19.63 3.45
C LEU A 69 0.27 19.99 4.94
N MET A 70 0.89 19.13 5.76
CA MET A 70 1.07 19.40 7.19
C MET A 70 1.96 20.61 7.42
N MET A 71 3.12 20.68 6.77
CA MET A 71 4.05 21.81 6.90
C MET A 71 3.42 23.16 6.50
N ASN A 72 2.52 23.15 5.53
CA ASN A 72 1.79 24.33 5.07
C ASN A 72 0.47 24.59 5.84
N SER A 73 0.19 23.82 6.87
CA SER A 73 -1.02 23.98 7.65
C SER A 73 -0.86 25.01 8.78
N ALA A 74 -1.98 25.65 9.15
CA ALA A 74 -2.03 26.56 10.30
C ALA A 74 -1.65 25.89 11.65
N TYR A 75 -1.71 24.58 11.72
CA TYR A 75 -1.34 23.83 12.93
C TYR A 75 0.17 23.92 13.26
N MET A 76 1.03 24.12 12.26
CA MET A 76 2.46 24.34 12.50
C MET A 76 2.76 25.74 13.08
N GLN A 77 1.80 26.66 13.02
CA GLN A 77 1.97 28.06 13.44
C GLN A 77 1.31 28.35 14.80
N GLY A 78 0.44 27.47 15.30
CA GLY A 78 -0.41 27.82 16.43
C GLY A 78 -0.56 26.79 17.55
N GLY A 79 0.15 25.66 17.53
CA GLY A 79 0.06 24.64 18.59
C GLY A 79 0.13 23.20 18.08
N PRO A 80 -0.05 22.21 18.96
CA PRO A 80 0.00 20.81 18.57
C PRO A 80 -1.14 20.48 17.60
N PRO A 81 -0.89 19.57 16.61
CA PRO A 81 -1.93 19.14 15.68
C PRO A 81 -3.08 18.44 16.44
N PRO A 82 -4.31 18.55 15.96
CA PRO A 82 -5.45 17.88 16.59
C PRO A 82 -5.26 16.35 16.54
N GLY A 83 -5.83 15.65 17.53
CA GLY A 83 -5.62 14.21 17.72
C GLY A 83 -5.94 13.37 16.48
N TRP A 84 -7.01 13.71 15.74
CA TRP A 84 -7.37 13.01 14.50
C TRP A 84 -6.29 13.09 13.42
N LEU A 85 -5.62 14.24 13.30
CA LEU A 85 -4.54 14.45 12.34
C LEU A 85 -3.29 13.66 12.74
N SER A 86 -2.95 13.64 14.03
CA SER A 86 -1.85 12.85 14.58
C SER A 86 -2.05 11.36 14.34
N LEU A 87 -3.27 10.84 14.56
CA LEU A 87 -3.61 9.43 14.29
C LEU A 87 -3.54 9.10 12.80
N MET A 88 -4.09 9.98 11.95
CA MET A 88 -4.01 9.82 10.49
C MET A 88 -2.56 9.73 10.01
N MET A 89 -1.70 10.61 10.51
CA MET A 89 -0.27 10.61 10.16
C MET A 89 0.42 9.36 10.67
N LEU A 90 0.20 8.97 11.92
CA LEU A 90 0.80 7.79 12.54
C LEU A 90 0.46 6.53 11.75
N PHE A 91 -0.82 6.26 11.53
CA PHE A 91 -1.27 5.09 10.79
C PHE A 91 -0.82 5.12 9.33
N GLY A 92 -0.89 6.28 8.68
CA GLY A 92 -0.47 6.45 7.29
C GLY A 92 1.03 6.19 7.09
N ILE A 93 1.87 6.73 7.95
CA ILE A 93 3.33 6.53 7.88
C ILE A 93 3.69 5.07 8.14
N ILE A 94 3.15 4.46 9.20
CA ILE A 94 3.42 3.05 9.50
C ILE A 94 2.97 2.16 8.34
N ALA A 95 1.77 2.39 7.80
CA ALA A 95 1.25 1.64 6.67
C ALA A 95 2.13 1.76 5.42
N ALA A 96 2.63 2.98 5.13
CA ALA A 96 3.53 3.21 4.01
C ALA A 96 4.89 2.52 4.21
N LEU A 97 5.47 2.58 5.40
CA LEU A 97 6.72 1.88 5.72
C LEU A 97 6.56 0.36 5.54
N VAL A 98 5.49 -0.23 6.05
CA VAL A 98 5.18 -1.66 5.85
C VAL A 98 5.01 -1.98 4.38
N THR A 99 4.32 -1.13 3.62
CA THR A 99 4.12 -1.32 2.17
C THR A 99 5.46 -1.30 1.43
N LEU A 100 6.28 -0.27 1.65
CA LEU A 100 7.51 -0.04 0.88
C LEU A 100 8.63 -1.03 1.26
N PHE A 101 8.81 -1.32 2.55
CA PHE A 101 9.95 -2.10 3.02
C PHE A 101 9.65 -3.59 3.24
N VAL A 102 8.38 -3.98 3.33
CA VAL A 102 8.02 -5.39 3.57
C VAL A 102 7.17 -5.95 2.44
N THR A 103 6.02 -5.31 2.14
CA THR A 103 5.07 -5.86 1.17
C THR A 103 5.62 -5.83 -0.26
N MET A 104 6.13 -4.68 -0.69
CA MET A 104 6.65 -4.51 -2.05
C MET A 104 7.87 -5.39 -2.35
N PRO A 105 8.89 -5.50 -1.48
CA PRO A 105 9.99 -6.45 -1.70
C PRO A 105 9.54 -7.91 -1.72
N ALA A 106 8.58 -8.31 -0.86
CA ALA A 106 8.03 -9.65 -0.87
C ALA A 106 7.29 -9.96 -2.18
N ALA A 107 6.47 -9.03 -2.67
CA ALA A 107 5.78 -9.14 -3.94
C ALA A 107 6.75 -9.20 -5.13
N SER A 108 7.82 -8.38 -5.10
CA SER A 108 8.85 -8.38 -6.15
C SER A 108 9.64 -9.70 -6.20
N ARG A 109 9.97 -10.27 -5.04
CA ARG A 109 10.63 -11.58 -4.97
C ARG A 109 9.69 -12.69 -5.46
N LEU A 110 8.43 -12.67 -5.04
CA LEU A 110 7.43 -13.63 -5.46
C LEU A 110 7.19 -13.60 -6.98
N ALA A 111 7.21 -12.40 -7.58
CA ALA A 111 7.05 -12.21 -9.02
C ALA A 111 8.25 -12.74 -9.86
N ARG A 112 9.40 -12.98 -9.24
CA ARG A 112 10.61 -13.49 -9.91
C ARG A 112 10.77 -15.01 -9.79
N LEU A 113 9.87 -15.68 -9.05
CA LEU A 113 9.93 -17.12 -8.92
C LEU A 113 9.59 -17.79 -10.25
N GLU A 114 10.22 -18.92 -10.48
CA GLU A 114 9.99 -19.82 -11.60
C GLU A 114 9.55 -21.19 -11.07
N LEU A 115 8.89 -21.98 -11.90
CA LEU A 115 8.57 -23.36 -11.57
C LEU A 115 9.83 -24.16 -11.38
N ASP A 116 9.77 -25.18 -10.54
CA ASP A 116 10.83 -26.15 -10.42
C ASP A 116 10.90 -27.06 -11.68
N PRO A 117 11.93 -27.92 -11.84
CA PRO A 117 12.04 -28.82 -12.98
C PRO A 117 10.89 -29.84 -13.12
N ARG A 118 10.08 -30.01 -12.08
CA ARG A 118 8.89 -30.88 -12.08
C ARG A 118 7.61 -30.13 -12.47
N GLY A 119 7.68 -28.82 -12.70
CA GLY A 119 6.54 -27.97 -12.97
C GLY A 119 5.73 -27.58 -11.72
N GLU A 120 6.32 -27.72 -10.54
CA GLU A 120 5.69 -27.37 -9.27
C GLU A 120 6.12 -26.00 -8.77
N LEU A 121 5.34 -25.43 -7.82
CA LEU A 121 5.69 -24.19 -7.18
C LEU A 121 6.90 -24.38 -6.26
N PRO A 122 7.92 -23.50 -6.32
CA PRO A 122 9.11 -23.61 -5.48
C PRO A 122 8.75 -23.47 -3.99
N GLU A 123 9.53 -24.12 -3.10
CA GLU A 123 9.31 -24.10 -1.64
C GLU A 123 9.19 -22.67 -1.08
N ALA A 124 9.97 -21.74 -1.60
CA ALA A 124 9.95 -20.33 -1.17
C ALA A 124 8.61 -19.63 -1.45
N PHE A 125 7.78 -20.14 -2.36
CA PHE A 125 6.53 -19.51 -2.78
C PHE A 125 5.58 -19.29 -1.61
N GLN A 126 5.32 -20.30 -0.80
CA GLN A 126 4.35 -20.22 0.30
C GLN A 126 4.79 -19.22 1.38
N GLY A 127 6.07 -19.20 1.72
CA GLY A 127 6.64 -18.27 2.71
C GLY A 127 6.53 -16.81 2.24
N LEU A 128 6.94 -16.53 1.00
CA LEU A 128 6.85 -15.18 0.42
C LEU A 128 5.40 -14.71 0.27
N ARG A 129 4.51 -15.61 -0.19
CA ARG A 129 3.07 -15.32 -0.30
C ARG A 129 2.47 -14.99 1.05
N LYS A 130 2.71 -15.83 2.08
CA LYS A 130 2.21 -15.60 3.44
C LYS A 130 2.69 -14.26 3.98
N ARG A 131 3.98 -13.95 3.84
CA ARG A 131 4.56 -12.68 4.25
C ARG A 131 3.89 -11.50 3.51
N MET A 132 3.77 -11.57 2.20
CA MET A 132 3.12 -10.53 1.40
C MET A 132 1.67 -10.30 1.86
N VAL A 133 0.87 -11.36 2.01
CA VAL A 133 -0.54 -11.26 2.40
C VAL A 133 -0.71 -10.65 3.79
N ILE A 134 0.03 -11.16 4.79
CA ILE A 134 -0.07 -10.66 6.18
C ILE A 134 0.26 -9.16 6.24
N PHE A 135 1.40 -8.76 5.69
CA PHE A 135 1.83 -7.37 5.78
C PHE A 135 1.02 -6.43 4.87
N ALA A 136 0.52 -6.91 3.71
CA ALA A 136 -0.42 -6.15 2.91
C ALA A 136 -1.75 -5.92 3.64
N THR A 137 -2.25 -6.92 4.37
CA THR A 137 -3.46 -6.77 5.20
C THR A 137 -3.24 -5.75 6.32
N ILE A 138 -2.11 -5.84 7.03
CA ILE A 138 -1.76 -4.87 8.08
C ILE A 138 -1.68 -3.46 7.49
N ALA A 139 -0.95 -3.27 6.39
CA ALA A 139 -0.82 -1.96 5.75
C ALA A 139 -2.16 -1.42 5.24
N GLY A 140 -2.99 -2.28 4.64
CA GLY A 140 -4.33 -1.91 4.18
C GLY A 140 -5.25 -1.50 5.33
N THR A 141 -5.26 -2.24 6.43
CA THR A 141 -6.05 -1.91 7.64
C THR A 141 -5.59 -0.58 8.24
N LEU A 142 -4.29 -0.36 8.39
CA LEU A 142 -3.75 0.90 8.87
C LEU A 142 -4.07 2.07 7.93
N GLY A 143 -4.03 1.85 6.61
CA GLY A 143 -4.44 2.84 5.61
C GLY A 143 -5.91 3.22 5.74
N LEU A 144 -6.80 2.24 5.97
CA LEU A 144 -8.22 2.49 6.23
C LEU A 144 -8.44 3.24 7.55
N LEU A 145 -7.71 2.90 8.61
CA LEU A 145 -7.75 3.62 9.88
C LEU A 145 -7.27 5.07 9.73
N ALA A 146 -6.24 5.31 8.92
CA ALA A 146 -5.81 6.66 8.58
C ALA A 146 -6.90 7.44 7.85
N LEU A 147 -7.60 6.81 6.89
CA LEU A 147 -8.72 7.42 6.19
C LEU A 147 -9.88 7.77 7.14
N ILE A 148 -10.26 6.84 8.02
CA ILE A 148 -11.31 7.04 9.02
C ILE A 148 -10.93 8.19 9.95
N SER A 149 -9.69 8.23 10.43
CA SER A 149 -9.20 9.31 11.29
C SER A 149 -9.29 10.67 10.59
N GLY A 150 -8.93 10.75 9.32
CA GLY A 150 -8.96 12.00 8.55
C GLY A 150 -10.36 12.46 8.11
N THR A 151 -11.33 11.55 8.09
CA THR A 151 -12.70 11.84 7.60
C THR A 151 -13.72 11.92 8.74
N ILE A 152 -13.83 10.88 9.55
CA ILE A 152 -14.89 10.77 10.58
C ILE A 152 -14.52 11.48 11.87
N LEU A 153 -13.27 11.35 12.32
CA LEU A 153 -12.85 11.97 13.59
C LEU A 153 -12.57 13.47 13.47
N ARG A 154 -12.67 14.03 12.28
CA ARG A 154 -12.49 15.47 12.04
C ARG A 154 -13.70 16.29 12.50
N TYR A 155 -14.89 15.69 12.57
CA TYR A 155 -16.17 16.29 12.96
C TYR A 155 -16.64 15.73 14.28
#